data_376f458878239d5ee64538158411a5ae
#
_entry.id   376f458878239d5ee64538158411a5ae
#
_cell.length_a   1.000
_cell.length_b   1.000
_cell.length_c   1.000
_cell.angle_alpha   90.00
_cell.angle_beta   90.00
_cell.angle_gamma   90.00
#
_symmetry.space_group_name_H-M   'P 1'
#
loop_
_entity.id
_entity.type
_entity.pdbx_description
1 polymer ?
#
loop_
_entity_poly.entity_id
_entity_poly.type
_entity_poly.pdbx_seq_one_letter_code
_entity_poly.pdbx_strand_id
1 'polypeptide(L)'
;MIVAFSVTPLGVGESVGDAVAEAVHVVRDSGLPNRTDAMFTSIEGEWDEVMAVVKDAVDAVARHAPRVSLVLKADLRPGVTDGLTAKVTSVEQALGEAELRLGGPSTLPFT
;
A
#
# COMPACT_ATOMS: atom_id res chain seq x y z
N MET A 1 9.56 7.54 -4.03
CA MET A 1 8.12 7.90 -3.90
C MET A 1 7.37 6.73 -3.30
N ILE A 2 6.51 7.00 -2.35
CA ILE A 2 5.55 6.01 -1.83
C ILE A 2 4.17 6.38 -2.33
N VAL A 3 3.45 5.39 -2.84
CA VAL A 3 2.05 5.53 -3.25
C VAL A 3 1.21 4.55 -2.44
N ALA A 4 0.16 5.05 -1.81
CA ALA A 4 -0.88 4.22 -1.23
C ALA A 4 -2.12 4.34 -2.12
N PHE A 5 -2.67 3.20 -2.56
CA PHE A 5 -3.83 3.24 -3.43
C PHE A 5 -4.84 2.15 -3.09
N SER A 6 -6.07 2.39 -3.51
CA SER A 6 -7.18 1.47 -3.39
C SER A 6 -7.92 1.43 -4.72
N VAL A 7 -8.15 0.25 -5.24
CA VAL A 7 -8.89 0.03 -6.49
C VAL A 7 -10.16 -0.73 -6.16
N THR A 8 -11.30 -0.14 -6.48
CA THR A 8 -12.60 -0.72 -6.17
C THR A 8 -13.40 -0.97 -7.45
N PRO A 9 -13.76 -2.22 -7.74
CA PRO A 9 -14.67 -2.51 -8.85
C PRO A 9 -16.10 -2.12 -8.47
N LEU A 10 -16.82 -1.50 -9.39
CA LEU A 10 -18.21 -1.09 -9.20
C LEU A 10 -19.11 -1.79 -10.23
N GLY A 11 -20.28 -2.21 -9.79
CA GLY A 11 -21.25 -2.87 -10.66
C GLY A 11 -21.01 -4.34 -10.91
N VAL A 12 -20.29 -5.04 -10.01
CA VAL A 12 -19.94 -6.46 -10.16
C VAL A 12 -20.59 -7.38 -9.11
N GLY A 13 -21.37 -6.85 -8.20
CA GLY A 13 -21.99 -7.68 -7.15
C GLY A 13 -20.96 -8.33 -6.25
N GLU A 14 -20.97 -9.67 -6.16
CA GLU A 14 -20.14 -10.44 -5.23
C GLU A 14 -18.72 -10.76 -5.74
N SER A 15 -18.38 -10.40 -6.98
CA SER A 15 -17.08 -10.74 -7.59
C SER A 15 -15.92 -9.80 -7.20
N VAL A 16 -16.11 -8.97 -6.18
CA VAL A 16 -15.13 -7.96 -5.76
C VAL A 16 -13.81 -8.57 -5.30
N GLY A 17 -13.88 -9.69 -4.54
CA GLY A 17 -12.70 -10.32 -3.98
C GLY A 17 -11.71 -10.81 -5.01
N ASP A 18 -12.19 -11.41 -6.09
CA ASP A 18 -11.33 -11.94 -7.16
C ASP A 18 -10.62 -10.81 -7.91
N ALA A 19 -11.34 -9.73 -8.21
CA ALA A 19 -10.78 -8.58 -8.90
C ALA A 19 -9.69 -7.90 -8.05
N VAL A 20 -9.94 -7.72 -6.77
CA VAL A 20 -8.97 -7.12 -5.84
C VAL A 20 -7.74 -8.02 -5.68
N ALA A 21 -7.93 -9.34 -5.61
CA ALA A 21 -6.82 -10.28 -5.53
C ALA A 21 -5.90 -10.21 -6.76
N GLU A 22 -6.47 -10.04 -7.96
CA GLU A 22 -5.66 -9.83 -9.16
C GLU A 22 -4.84 -8.55 -9.11
N ALA A 23 -5.42 -7.46 -8.62
CA ALA A 23 -4.71 -6.19 -8.47
C ALA A 23 -3.54 -6.31 -7.49
N VAL A 24 -3.74 -6.99 -6.35
CA VAL A 24 -2.67 -7.24 -5.38
C VAL A 24 -1.58 -8.12 -5.99
N HIS A 25 -1.96 -9.12 -6.77
CA HIS A 25 -1.02 -9.99 -7.45
C HIS A 25 -0.11 -9.22 -8.42
N VAL A 26 -0.68 -8.29 -9.19
CA VAL A 26 0.08 -7.39 -10.06
C VAL A 26 1.14 -6.60 -9.27
N VAL A 27 0.75 -6.07 -8.12
CA VAL A 27 1.68 -5.31 -7.26
C VAL A 27 2.82 -6.20 -6.76
N ARG A 28 2.50 -7.38 -6.26
CA ARG A 28 3.51 -8.32 -5.74
C ARG A 28 4.46 -8.80 -6.82
N ASP A 29 3.97 -9.03 -8.02
CA ASP A 29 4.79 -9.47 -9.16
C ASP A 29 5.71 -8.36 -9.70
N SER A 30 5.46 -7.10 -9.36
CA SER A 30 6.27 -5.97 -9.82
C SER A 30 7.71 -6.02 -9.32
N GLY A 31 7.95 -6.70 -8.20
CA GLY A 31 9.26 -6.70 -7.56
C GLY A 31 9.57 -5.44 -6.76
N LEU A 32 8.72 -4.42 -6.79
CA LEU A 32 8.89 -3.21 -6.00
C LEU A 32 8.48 -3.46 -4.54
N PRO A 33 9.12 -2.78 -3.58
CA PRO A 33 8.69 -2.84 -2.17
C PRO A 33 7.21 -2.51 -2.05
N ASN A 34 6.45 -3.35 -1.36
CA ASN A 34 5.00 -3.15 -1.24
C ASN A 34 4.47 -3.77 0.05
N ARG A 35 3.29 -3.28 0.45
CA ARG A 35 2.54 -3.81 1.59
C ARG A 35 1.05 -3.62 1.34
N THR A 36 0.26 -4.66 1.60
CA THR A 36 -1.19 -4.60 1.52
C THR A 36 -1.78 -4.73 2.92
N ASP A 37 -2.65 -3.81 3.30
CA ASP A 37 -3.43 -3.90 4.53
C ASP A 37 -4.94 -3.87 4.23
N ALA A 38 -5.76 -3.70 5.26
CA ALA A 38 -7.21 -3.77 5.12
C ALA A 38 -7.81 -2.66 4.23
N MET A 39 -7.13 -1.53 4.10
CA MET A 39 -7.67 -0.35 3.40
C MET A 39 -6.93 -0.02 2.12
N PHE A 40 -5.60 -0.18 2.11
CA PHE A 40 -4.75 0.28 1.03
C PHE A 40 -3.63 -0.70 0.71
N THR A 41 -3.15 -0.62 -0.51
CA THR A 41 -1.87 -1.18 -0.92
C THR A 41 -0.87 -0.06 -1.07
N SER A 42 0.29 -0.20 -0.43
CA SER A 42 1.40 0.76 -0.52
C SER A 42 2.52 0.18 -1.35
N ILE A 43 3.11 1.00 -2.20
CA ILE A 43 4.19 0.60 -3.11
C ILE A 43 5.22 1.73 -3.19
N GLU A 44 6.49 1.37 -3.28
CA GLU A 44 7.58 2.32 -3.34
C GLU A 44 8.46 2.12 -4.56
N GLY A 45 8.88 3.21 -5.19
CA GLY A 45 9.76 3.22 -6.35
C GLY A 45 9.81 4.60 -7.00
N GLU A 46 10.37 4.63 -8.19
CA GLU A 46 10.37 5.83 -9.01
C GLU A 46 8.99 6.07 -9.62
N TRP A 47 8.71 7.30 -9.97
CA TRP A 47 7.39 7.70 -10.47
C TRP A 47 6.88 6.80 -11.61
N ASP A 48 7.69 6.64 -12.64
CA ASP A 48 7.25 5.88 -13.82
C ASP A 48 7.03 4.40 -13.51
N GLU A 49 7.88 3.81 -12.66
CA GLU A 49 7.75 2.43 -12.24
C GLU A 49 6.47 2.19 -11.44
N VAL A 50 6.24 3.03 -10.44
CA VAL A 50 5.09 2.90 -9.54
C VAL A 50 3.79 3.14 -10.29
N MET A 51 3.75 4.19 -11.11
CA MET A 51 2.53 4.53 -11.85
C MET A 51 2.20 3.48 -12.91
N ALA A 52 3.20 2.84 -13.50
CA ALA A 52 2.96 1.71 -14.41
C ALA A 52 2.32 0.52 -13.68
N VAL A 53 2.78 0.21 -12.48
CA VAL A 53 2.20 -0.87 -11.67
C VAL A 53 0.77 -0.53 -11.25
N VAL A 54 0.52 0.70 -10.82
CA VAL A 54 -0.84 1.15 -10.47
C VAL A 54 -1.77 1.02 -11.67
N LYS A 55 -1.31 1.44 -12.85
CA LYS A 55 -2.10 1.31 -14.09
C LYS A 55 -2.43 -0.16 -14.38
N ASP A 56 -1.46 -1.05 -14.27
CA ASP A 56 -1.67 -2.48 -14.52
C ASP A 56 -2.65 -3.08 -13.50
N ALA A 57 -2.59 -2.66 -12.25
CA ALA A 57 -3.52 -3.09 -11.22
C ALA A 57 -4.95 -2.61 -11.52
N VAL A 58 -5.10 -1.36 -11.95
CA VAL A 58 -6.41 -0.82 -12.38
C VAL A 58 -6.94 -1.58 -13.57
N ASP A 59 -6.10 -1.85 -14.58
CA ASP A 59 -6.49 -2.61 -15.77
C ASP A 59 -6.94 -4.03 -15.41
N ALA A 60 -6.28 -4.67 -14.43
CA ALA A 60 -6.67 -5.99 -13.95
C ALA A 60 -8.08 -5.98 -13.36
N VAL A 61 -8.40 -4.98 -12.55
CA VAL A 61 -9.76 -4.83 -11.98
C VAL A 61 -10.78 -4.47 -13.05
N ALA A 62 -10.40 -3.63 -14.02
CA ALA A 62 -11.27 -3.19 -15.09
C ALA A 62 -11.73 -4.35 -16.01
N ARG A 63 -11.01 -5.46 -16.04
CA ARG A 63 -11.45 -6.67 -16.76
C ARG A 63 -12.68 -7.31 -16.13
N HIS A 64 -12.94 -7.04 -14.87
CA HIS A 64 -14.05 -7.66 -14.11
C HIS A 64 -15.22 -6.71 -13.85
N ALA A 65 -15.09 -5.43 -14.17
CA ALA A 65 -16.08 -4.43 -13.78
C ALA A 65 -16.28 -3.37 -14.87
N PRO A 66 -17.52 -2.89 -15.05
CA PRO A 66 -17.78 -1.81 -15.99
C PRO A 66 -17.26 -0.47 -15.50
N ARG A 67 -16.98 -0.35 -14.20
CA ARG A 67 -16.52 0.89 -13.59
C ARG A 67 -15.52 0.57 -12.48
N VAL A 68 -14.45 1.36 -12.41
CA VAL A 68 -13.42 1.22 -11.39
C VAL A 68 -13.23 2.56 -10.69
N SER A 69 -13.21 2.54 -9.37
CA SER A 69 -12.88 3.70 -8.55
C SER A 69 -11.45 3.54 -8.03
N LEU A 70 -10.59 4.51 -8.34
CA LEU A 70 -9.21 4.55 -7.87
C LEU A 70 -9.05 5.70 -6.89
N VAL A 71 -8.55 5.41 -5.69
CA VAL A 71 -8.07 6.40 -4.74
C VAL A 71 -6.57 6.23 -4.60
N LEU A 72 -5.82 7.31 -4.75
CA LEU A 72 -4.37 7.28 -4.72
C LEU A 72 -3.83 8.47 -3.94
N LYS A 73 -2.89 8.19 -3.05
CA LYS A 73 -2.12 9.19 -2.34
C LYS A 73 -0.64 8.94 -2.59
N ALA A 74 0.08 9.95 -3.05
CA ALA A 74 1.51 9.86 -3.30
C ALA A 74 2.28 10.75 -2.32
N ASP A 75 3.37 10.22 -1.80
CA ASP A 75 4.34 10.93 -0.97
C ASP A 75 5.66 10.98 -1.73
N LEU A 76 5.99 12.14 -2.25
CA LEU A 76 7.19 12.37 -3.04
C LEU A 76 8.27 12.99 -2.16
N ARG A 77 9.32 12.21 -1.91
CA ARG A 77 10.44 12.65 -1.09
C ARG A 77 11.75 12.31 -1.81
N PRO A 78 12.32 13.26 -2.56
CA PRO A 78 13.54 13.01 -3.33
C PRO A 78 14.67 12.48 -2.43
N GLY A 79 15.38 11.45 -2.93
CA GLY A 79 16.51 10.87 -2.23
C GLY A 79 16.17 9.86 -1.13
N VAL A 80 14.90 9.59 -0.87
CA VAL A 80 14.47 8.56 0.08
C VAL A 80 14.07 7.30 -0.70
N THR A 81 14.71 6.16 -0.38
CA THR A 81 14.51 4.90 -1.10
C THR A 81 13.93 3.78 -0.25
N ASP A 82 13.85 3.97 1.06
CA ASP A 82 13.33 2.97 2.00
C ASP A 82 12.23 3.55 2.90
N GLY A 83 11.51 4.54 2.39
CA GLY A 83 10.49 5.28 3.12
C GLY A 83 9.36 4.40 3.64
N LEU A 84 9.01 3.33 2.92
CA LEU A 84 7.95 2.41 3.31
C LEU A 84 8.26 1.74 4.65
N THR A 85 9.51 1.34 4.87
CA THR A 85 9.97 0.72 6.12
C THR A 85 10.38 1.78 7.15
N ALA A 86 11.09 2.82 6.73
CA ALA A 86 11.62 3.85 7.62
C ALA A 86 10.54 4.57 8.41
N LYS A 87 9.40 4.88 7.79
CA LYS A 87 8.27 5.54 8.48
C LYS A 87 7.72 4.67 9.61
N VAL A 88 7.54 3.39 9.38
CA VAL A 88 7.06 2.44 10.39
C VAL A 88 8.08 2.29 11.51
N THR A 89 9.35 2.15 11.17
CA THR A 89 10.45 2.04 12.14
C THR A 89 10.52 3.29 13.03
N SER A 90 10.39 4.48 12.46
CA SER A 90 10.41 5.74 13.23
C SER A 90 9.26 5.80 14.23
N VAL A 91 8.07 5.37 13.86
CA VAL A 91 6.92 5.32 14.77
C VAL A 91 7.14 4.30 15.88
N GLU A 92 7.63 3.12 15.56
CA GLU A 92 7.94 2.07 16.53
C GLU A 92 9.00 2.52 17.54
N GLN A 93 10.04 3.21 17.07
CA GLN A 93 11.08 3.78 17.94
C GLN A 93 10.49 4.83 18.88
N ALA A 94 9.66 5.73 18.38
CA ALA A 94 9.01 6.75 19.21
C ALA A 94 8.12 6.13 20.27
N LEU A 95 7.37 5.08 19.92
CA LEU A 95 6.55 4.33 20.88
C LEU A 95 7.39 3.63 21.93
N GLY A 96 8.50 2.99 21.54
CA GLY A 96 9.42 2.34 22.46
C GLY A 96 10.05 3.33 23.44
N GLU A 97 10.48 4.48 22.99
CA GLU A 97 11.00 5.54 23.84
C GLU A 97 9.95 6.07 24.83
N ALA A 98 8.71 6.25 24.37
CA ALA A 98 7.61 6.68 25.23
C ALA A 98 7.32 5.65 26.31
N GLU A 99 7.33 4.37 25.98
CA GLU A 99 7.13 3.28 26.94
C GLU A 99 8.26 3.19 27.97
N LEU A 100 9.50 3.38 27.57
CA LEU A 100 10.64 3.44 28.48
C LEU A 100 10.50 4.59 29.48
N ARG A 101 10.04 5.75 29.03
CA ARG A 101 9.75 6.88 29.92
C ARG A 101 8.61 6.61 30.88
N LEU A 102 7.64 5.80 30.48
CA LEU A 102 6.51 5.38 31.33
C LEU A 102 6.82 4.15 32.19
N GLY A 103 8.00 3.53 32.02
CA GLY A 103 8.46 2.42 32.83
C GLY A 103 7.89 1.06 32.48
N GLY A 104 7.34 0.88 31.26
CA GLY A 104 6.77 -0.39 30.82
C GLY A 104 7.17 -0.77 29.41
N PRO A 105 7.31 -2.08 29.11
CA PRO A 105 7.50 -2.56 27.76
C PRO A 105 6.22 -2.51 26.94
N SER A 106 6.37 -2.45 25.60
CA SER A 106 5.22 -2.54 24.71
C SER A 106 4.59 -3.93 24.77
N THR A 107 3.29 -3.98 24.98
CA THR A 107 2.50 -5.21 24.92
C THR A 107 1.59 -5.24 23.70
N LEU A 108 1.55 -4.18 22.91
CA LEU A 108 0.71 -4.09 21.73
C LEU A 108 1.48 -4.56 20.47
N PRO A 109 0.90 -5.53 19.72
CA PRO A 109 1.48 -5.88 18.43
C PRO A 109 1.34 -4.70 17.48
N PHE A 110 2.46 -4.25 16.92
CA PHE A 110 2.47 -3.17 15.93
C PHE A 110 2.65 -3.81 14.56
N THR A 111 1.61 -3.79 13.79
CA THR A 111 1.58 -4.38 12.45
C THR A 111 1.51 -3.35 11.35
#